data_31fc596a084e338851e03d47811e1762
#
_entry.id   31fc596a084e338851e03d47811e1762
#
_cell.length_a   1.000
_cell.length_b   1.000
_cell.length_c   1.000
_cell.angle_alpha   90.00
_cell.angle_beta   90.00
_cell.angle_gamma   90.00
#
_symmetry.space_group_name_H-M   'P 1'
#
loop_
_entity.id
_entity.type
_entity.pdbx_description
1 polymer ?
#
loop_
_entity_poly.entity_id
_entity_poly.type
_entity_poly.pdbx_seq_one_letter_code
_entity_poly.pdbx_strand_id
1 'polypeptide(L)'
;MAQEIAQETARRQAGAQQTTGTDLLRLDGIGVSLGGREVLSDVSFTIRKGEFTGLIGPNGAGKTTLLRVILGLQEPSSGRVLIDGGPRQKSNKNSIGYVPQKLVIDPDMPMRARDVVSLGLDGHRLGFGFPSRRRRDLVNRTLHDVGAEKYADARVGELSGGEQQRVLIAHALLSQPKLLLLDEPLANLDLKSEQEIVAVLGELAREHGISVLLSAHDMNPLLGVMDRIVYVANGRVATGSTDEVVTPEGLTRLYGHQVDVVRVHDRVLVVAGE
;
A
#
# COMPACT_ATOMS: atom_id res chain seq x y z
N MET A 1 22.31 21.74 -31.44
CA MET A 1 21.89 20.31 -31.41
C MET A 1 22.78 19.44 -30.53
N ALA A 2 24.11 19.29 -30.74
CA ALA A 2 24.99 18.50 -29.88
C ALA A 2 25.12 19.04 -28.42
N GLN A 3 25.15 20.36 -28.25
CA GLN A 3 25.22 21.02 -26.94
C GLN A 3 23.86 20.93 -26.16
N GLU A 4 22.73 20.95 -26.84
CA GLU A 4 21.40 20.77 -26.21
C GLU A 4 21.22 19.36 -25.73
N ILE A 5 21.63 18.34 -26.49
CA ILE A 5 21.57 16.93 -26.08
C ILE A 5 22.50 16.70 -24.86
N ALA A 6 23.65 17.30 -24.80
CA ALA A 6 24.55 17.21 -23.66
C ALA A 6 23.98 17.88 -22.40
N GLN A 7 23.34 19.05 -22.55
CA GLN A 7 22.66 19.72 -21.43
C GLN A 7 21.42 18.97 -20.92
N GLU A 8 20.68 18.34 -21.82
CA GLU A 8 19.51 17.52 -21.42
C GLU A 8 19.95 16.22 -20.75
N THR A 9 21.04 15.61 -21.20
CA THR A 9 21.66 14.43 -20.55
C THR A 9 22.23 14.79 -19.17
N ALA A 10 22.88 15.95 -19.05
CA ALA A 10 23.37 16.46 -17.78
C ALA A 10 22.23 16.81 -16.79
N ARG A 11 21.11 17.37 -17.27
CA ARG A 11 19.89 17.61 -16.46
C ARG A 11 19.24 16.30 -16.00
N ARG A 12 19.20 15.27 -16.86
CA ARG A 12 18.73 13.93 -16.48
C ARG A 12 19.64 13.26 -15.46
N GLN A 13 20.95 13.44 -15.55
CA GLN A 13 21.93 12.94 -14.58
C GLN A 13 21.94 13.74 -13.26
N ALA A 14 21.72 15.05 -13.30
CA ALA A 14 21.57 15.87 -12.10
C ALA A 14 20.26 15.61 -11.34
N GLY A 15 19.17 15.22 -12.03
CA GLY A 15 17.93 14.76 -11.40
C GLY A 15 18.06 13.39 -10.71
N ALA A 16 19.10 12.62 -11.00
CA ALA A 16 19.38 11.32 -10.40
C ALA A 16 20.19 11.38 -9.08
N GLN A 17 20.61 12.57 -8.63
CA GLN A 17 21.47 12.75 -7.45
C GLN A 17 20.88 13.69 -6.40
N GLN A 18 19.65 13.46 -5.97
CA GLN A 18 19.18 13.95 -4.66
C GLN A 18 18.43 12.84 -3.95
N THR A 19 19.13 11.82 -3.50
CA THR A 19 18.67 10.95 -2.40
C THR A 19 18.78 11.77 -1.11
N THR A 20 17.79 12.61 -0.86
CA THR A 20 17.54 13.12 0.50
C THR A 20 17.08 11.93 1.33
N GLY A 21 17.71 11.69 2.50
CA GLY A 21 17.52 10.53 3.37
C GLY A 21 16.13 10.35 3.99
N THR A 22 15.07 10.74 3.29
CA THR A 22 13.66 10.67 3.69
C THR A 22 12.85 9.63 2.91
N ASP A 23 13.34 9.15 1.76
CA ASP A 23 12.63 8.17 0.94
C ASP A 23 12.72 6.77 1.55
N LEU A 24 11.56 6.17 1.85
CA LEU A 24 11.48 4.78 2.32
C LEU A 24 11.39 3.80 1.15
N LEU A 25 10.54 4.11 0.18
CA LEU A 25 10.35 3.32 -1.04
C LEU A 25 10.55 4.22 -2.25
N ARG A 26 11.29 3.72 -3.24
CA ARG A 26 11.44 4.38 -4.54
C ARG A 26 11.36 3.36 -5.67
N LEU A 27 10.53 3.67 -6.64
CA LEU A 27 10.44 2.95 -7.90
C LEU A 27 11.00 3.84 -9.00
N ASP A 28 11.89 3.27 -9.82
CA ASP A 28 12.52 3.96 -10.95
C ASP A 28 12.23 3.18 -12.25
N GLY A 29 11.35 3.69 -13.11
CA GLY A 29 11.09 3.18 -14.47
C GLY A 29 10.57 1.75 -14.52
N ILE A 30 9.70 1.36 -13.58
CA ILE A 30 9.16 -0.01 -13.51
C ILE A 30 8.27 -0.29 -14.71
N GLY A 31 8.66 -1.31 -15.49
CA GLY A 31 7.83 -1.94 -16.51
C GLY A 31 7.53 -3.39 -16.14
N VAL A 32 6.33 -3.87 -16.47
CA VAL A 32 5.93 -5.27 -16.27
C VAL A 32 5.14 -5.75 -17.47
N SER A 33 5.56 -6.89 -18.03
CA SER A 33 4.82 -7.61 -19.08
C SER A 33 4.40 -8.99 -18.57
N LEU A 34 3.13 -9.33 -18.72
CA LEU A 34 2.56 -10.62 -18.34
C LEU A 34 1.89 -11.26 -19.57
N GLY A 35 2.32 -12.46 -19.94
CA GLY A 35 1.76 -13.17 -21.10
C GLY A 35 1.87 -12.38 -22.42
N GLY A 36 2.93 -11.58 -22.60
CA GLY A 36 3.13 -10.74 -23.80
C GLY A 36 2.36 -9.41 -23.78
N ARG A 37 1.55 -9.14 -22.75
CA ARG A 37 0.83 -7.88 -22.58
C ARG A 37 1.56 -6.99 -21.59
N GLU A 38 1.83 -5.74 -21.96
CA GLU A 38 2.35 -4.73 -21.05
C GLU A 38 1.25 -4.36 -20.03
N VAL A 39 1.57 -4.52 -18.74
CA VAL A 39 0.67 -4.22 -17.61
C VAL A 39 1.08 -2.93 -16.92
N LEU A 40 2.39 -2.68 -16.79
CA LEU A 40 2.96 -1.45 -16.23
C LEU A 40 4.03 -0.93 -17.18
N SER A 41 4.07 0.39 -17.39
CA SER A 41 4.97 1.08 -18.30
C SER A 41 5.56 2.32 -17.63
N ASP A 42 6.88 2.32 -17.43
CA ASP A 42 7.67 3.46 -16.91
C ASP A 42 7.13 4.04 -15.59
N VAL A 43 6.75 3.17 -14.66
CA VAL A 43 6.19 3.58 -13.36
C VAL A 43 7.30 4.06 -12.43
N SER A 44 7.22 5.33 -12.04
CA SER A 44 8.20 5.97 -11.15
C SER A 44 7.50 6.81 -10.09
N PHE A 45 7.78 6.55 -8.80
CA PHE A 45 7.33 7.36 -7.67
C PHE A 45 8.13 7.04 -6.41
N THR A 46 7.94 7.85 -5.36
CA THR A 46 8.56 7.68 -4.06
C THR A 46 7.51 7.71 -2.95
N ILE A 47 7.77 6.98 -1.85
CA ILE A 47 7.03 7.08 -0.59
C ILE A 47 8.03 7.48 0.49
N ARG A 48 7.69 8.52 1.26
CA ARG A 48 8.50 9.01 2.37
C ARG A 48 8.20 8.24 3.64
N LYS A 49 9.11 8.33 4.62
CA LYS A 49 8.89 7.74 5.94
C LYS A 49 7.68 8.40 6.63
N GLY A 50 6.77 7.59 7.16
CA GLY A 50 5.54 8.03 7.82
C GLY A 50 4.46 8.59 6.89
N GLU A 51 4.64 8.51 5.56
CA GLU A 51 3.67 9.02 4.57
C GLU A 51 2.53 8.01 4.35
N PHE A 52 1.29 8.50 4.32
CA PHE A 52 0.13 7.73 3.90
C PHE A 52 -0.13 7.99 2.40
N THR A 53 0.10 6.97 1.60
CA THR A 53 -0.06 7.04 0.13
C THR A 53 -1.23 6.17 -0.33
N GLY A 54 -2.17 6.76 -1.06
CA GLY A 54 -3.24 6.03 -1.75
C GLY A 54 -2.79 5.58 -3.15
N LEU A 55 -2.86 4.29 -3.43
CA LEU A 55 -2.66 3.70 -4.77
C LEU A 55 -4.03 3.53 -5.44
N ILE A 56 -4.45 4.53 -6.19
CA ILE A 56 -5.81 4.64 -6.71
C ILE A 56 -5.86 4.31 -8.20
N GLY A 57 -6.95 3.74 -8.64
CA GLY A 57 -7.18 3.46 -10.05
C GLY A 57 -8.24 2.38 -10.28
N PRO A 58 -8.75 2.24 -11.51
CA PRO A 58 -9.77 1.26 -11.82
C PRO A 58 -9.28 -0.17 -11.66
N ASN A 59 -10.22 -1.12 -11.66
CA ASN A 59 -9.90 -2.53 -11.64
C ASN A 59 -9.14 -2.92 -12.91
N GLY A 60 -8.09 -3.75 -12.75
CA GLY A 60 -7.22 -4.13 -13.85
C GLY A 60 -6.17 -3.10 -14.27
N ALA A 61 -6.07 -1.93 -13.62
CA ALA A 61 -5.07 -0.91 -13.92
C ALA A 61 -3.62 -1.31 -13.59
N GLY A 62 -3.41 -2.41 -12.86
CA GLY A 62 -2.08 -2.90 -12.48
C GLY A 62 -1.70 -2.69 -11.01
N LYS A 63 -2.63 -2.22 -10.14
CA LYS A 63 -2.37 -1.97 -8.71
C LYS A 63 -1.76 -3.17 -7.99
N THR A 64 -2.42 -4.33 -8.03
CA THR A 64 -1.93 -5.57 -7.41
C THR A 64 -0.60 -6.04 -8.03
N THR A 65 -0.41 -5.87 -9.34
CA THR A 65 0.86 -6.17 -10.00
C THR A 65 1.98 -5.28 -9.46
N LEU A 66 1.72 -3.99 -9.28
CA LEU A 66 2.67 -3.05 -8.70
C LEU A 66 3.03 -3.42 -7.25
N LEU A 67 2.04 -3.76 -6.42
CA LEU A 67 2.29 -4.25 -5.06
C LEU A 67 3.13 -5.53 -5.06
N ARG A 68 2.87 -6.48 -5.98
CA ARG A 68 3.68 -7.71 -6.12
C ARG A 68 5.12 -7.41 -6.53
N VAL A 69 5.35 -6.39 -7.37
CA VAL A 69 6.72 -5.94 -7.72
C VAL A 69 7.42 -5.38 -6.48
N ILE A 70 6.77 -4.53 -5.70
CA ILE A 70 7.33 -3.99 -4.45
C ILE A 70 7.65 -5.11 -3.46
N LEU A 71 6.77 -6.10 -3.32
CA LEU A 71 6.98 -7.28 -2.47
C LEU A 71 8.05 -8.25 -3.01
N GLY A 72 8.39 -8.15 -4.32
CA GLY A 72 9.27 -9.07 -5.03
C GLY A 72 8.67 -10.44 -5.27
N LEU A 73 7.40 -10.46 -5.38
CA LEU A 73 6.63 -11.62 -5.84
C LEU A 73 6.51 -11.63 -7.37
N GLN A 74 6.81 -10.50 -8.01
CA GLN A 74 6.86 -10.31 -9.46
C GLN A 74 8.13 -9.56 -9.81
N GLU A 75 8.97 -10.11 -10.67
CA GLU A 75 10.13 -9.39 -11.20
C GLU A 75 9.67 -8.41 -12.29
N PRO A 76 10.14 -7.15 -12.25
CA PRO A 76 9.87 -6.19 -13.30
C PRO A 76 10.64 -6.53 -14.57
N SER A 77 10.07 -6.21 -15.75
CA SER A 77 10.74 -6.34 -17.05
C SER A 77 11.78 -5.24 -17.27
N SER A 78 11.60 -4.08 -16.61
CA SER A 78 12.53 -2.95 -16.60
C SER A 78 12.41 -2.17 -15.29
N GLY A 79 13.41 -1.33 -15.01
CA GLY A 79 13.44 -0.48 -13.82
C GLY A 79 13.94 -1.20 -12.58
N ARG A 80 13.80 -0.54 -11.42
CA ARG A 80 14.26 -1.07 -10.14
C ARG A 80 13.43 -0.55 -8.96
N VAL A 81 13.38 -1.35 -7.89
CA VAL A 81 12.79 -0.99 -6.61
C VAL A 81 13.89 -0.79 -5.58
N LEU A 82 13.86 0.36 -4.90
CA LEU A 82 14.76 0.69 -3.80
C LEU A 82 13.96 0.82 -2.51
N ILE A 83 14.47 0.24 -1.41
CA ILE A 83 13.86 0.32 -0.08
C ILE A 83 14.93 0.82 0.89
N ASP A 84 14.61 1.88 1.63
CA ASP A 84 15.51 2.51 2.59
C ASP A 84 16.87 2.88 1.96
N GLY A 85 16.82 3.40 0.72
CA GLY A 85 17.98 3.84 -0.06
C GLY A 85 18.79 2.73 -0.74
N GLY A 86 18.49 1.45 -0.50
CA GLY A 86 19.19 0.31 -1.10
C GLY A 86 18.30 -0.54 -2.02
N PRO A 87 18.89 -1.36 -2.90
CA PRO A 87 18.14 -2.30 -3.70
C PRO A 87 17.32 -3.22 -2.80
N ARG A 88 16.11 -3.60 -3.25
CA ARG A 88 15.28 -4.55 -2.53
C ARG A 88 16.01 -5.90 -2.38
N GLN A 89 16.47 -6.20 -1.17
CA GLN A 89 17.18 -7.43 -0.82
C GLN A 89 16.30 -8.35 0.04
N LYS A 90 16.65 -9.64 0.10
CA LYS A 90 15.97 -10.61 0.98
C LYS A 90 16.02 -10.19 2.46
N SER A 91 17.06 -9.47 2.88
CA SER A 91 17.23 -8.93 4.24
C SER A 91 16.20 -7.86 4.62
N ASN A 92 15.59 -7.16 3.64
CA ASN A 92 14.62 -6.10 3.88
C ASN A 92 13.16 -6.62 3.91
N LYS A 93 12.94 -7.94 3.86
CA LYS A 93 11.59 -8.53 3.88
C LYS A 93 10.78 -8.17 5.12
N ASN A 94 11.44 -8.05 6.27
CA ASN A 94 10.77 -7.69 7.53
C ASN A 94 10.43 -6.19 7.60
N SER A 95 10.92 -5.37 6.66
CA SER A 95 10.61 -3.93 6.61
C SER A 95 9.24 -3.67 6.01
N ILE A 96 8.60 -4.66 5.39
CA ILE A 96 7.29 -4.53 4.75
C ILE A 96 6.32 -5.51 5.39
N GLY A 97 5.22 -4.98 5.92
CA GLY A 97 4.02 -5.73 6.28
C GLY A 97 3.07 -5.75 5.08
N TYR A 98 2.41 -6.87 4.84
CA TYR A 98 1.49 -7.00 3.71
C TYR A 98 0.14 -7.57 4.14
N VAL A 99 -0.93 -6.90 3.72
CA VAL A 99 -2.31 -7.34 3.89
C VAL A 99 -2.89 -7.59 2.49
N PRO A 100 -3.13 -8.85 2.11
CA PRO A 100 -3.66 -9.19 0.78
C PRO A 100 -5.15 -8.87 0.67
N GLN A 101 -5.63 -8.66 -0.56
CA GLN A 101 -7.03 -8.38 -0.87
C GLN A 101 -7.99 -9.49 -0.40
N LYS A 102 -7.58 -10.75 -0.53
CA LYS A 102 -8.39 -11.92 -0.12
C LYS A 102 -7.56 -12.81 0.78
N LEU A 103 -7.91 -12.83 2.05
CA LEU A 103 -7.60 -13.93 2.92
C LEU A 103 -8.94 -14.61 3.25
N VAL A 104 -9.17 -15.77 2.64
CA VAL A 104 -10.36 -16.56 2.97
C VAL A 104 -10.10 -17.20 4.33
N ILE A 105 -10.70 -16.64 5.37
CA ILE A 105 -10.70 -17.25 6.70
C ILE A 105 -11.89 -18.22 6.72
N ASP A 106 -11.57 -19.49 6.94
CA ASP A 106 -12.61 -20.51 7.09
C ASP A 106 -13.45 -20.18 8.34
N PRO A 107 -14.80 -20.09 8.23
CA PRO A 107 -15.66 -19.88 9.39
C PRO A 107 -15.46 -20.90 10.51
N ASP A 108 -15.10 -22.14 10.16
CA ASP A 108 -14.84 -23.21 11.11
C ASP A 108 -13.41 -23.22 11.66
N MET A 109 -12.59 -22.24 11.29
CA MET A 109 -11.19 -22.12 11.74
C MET A 109 -11.15 -21.99 13.28
N PRO A 110 -10.52 -22.93 14.01
CA PRO A 110 -10.57 -22.94 15.48
C PRO A 110 -9.60 -21.94 16.12
N MET A 111 -8.88 -21.12 15.33
CA MET A 111 -7.89 -20.17 15.79
C MET A 111 -8.54 -18.91 16.36
N ARG A 112 -8.02 -18.43 17.48
CA ARG A 112 -8.40 -17.13 18.05
C ARG A 112 -7.70 -16.00 17.31
N ALA A 113 -8.27 -14.79 17.34
CA ALA A 113 -7.68 -13.61 16.73
C ALA A 113 -6.22 -13.40 17.15
N ARG A 114 -5.91 -13.51 18.49
CA ARG A 114 -4.54 -13.39 18.98
C ARG A 114 -3.57 -14.45 18.47
N ASP A 115 -4.07 -15.65 18.18
CA ASP A 115 -3.24 -16.74 17.65
C ASP A 115 -2.88 -16.44 16.19
N VAL A 116 -3.84 -15.94 15.39
CA VAL A 116 -3.60 -15.48 14.02
C VAL A 116 -2.58 -14.34 14.00
N VAL A 117 -2.76 -13.32 14.86
CA VAL A 117 -1.79 -12.22 14.97
C VAL A 117 -0.41 -12.77 15.31
N SER A 118 -0.31 -13.71 16.27
CA SER A 118 0.98 -14.24 16.72
C SER A 118 1.77 -14.96 15.63
N LEU A 119 1.13 -15.47 14.58
CA LEU A 119 1.82 -16.08 13.41
C LEU A 119 2.67 -15.07 12.63
N GLY A 120 2.38 -13.77 12.73
CA GLY A 120 3.16 -12.71 12.09
C GLY A 120 4.63 -12.65 12.54
N LEU A 121 4.98 -13.22 13.72
CA LEU A 121 6.37 -13.31 14.18
C LEU A 121 7.14 -14.50 13.61
N ASP A 122 6.52 -15.65 13.48
CA ASP A 122 7.19 -16.94 13.27
C ASP A 122 6.70 -17.70 12.05
N GLY A 123 5.85 -17.12 11.20
CA GLY A 123 5.29 -17.80 10.02
C GLY A 123 6.32 -18.38 9.04
N HIS A 124 7.60 -18.04 9.22
CA HIS A 124 8.74 -18.57 8.45
C HIS A 124 9.65 -19.52 9.24
N ARG A 125 9.38 -19.76 10.55
CA ARG A 125 10.18 -20.64 11.41
C ARG A 125 9.43 -21.91 11.71
N LEU A 126 10.00 -23.05 11.31
CA LEU A 126 9.56 -24.37 11.77
C LEU A 126 10.06 -24.59 13.20
N GLY A 127 9.16 -24.71 14.16
CA GLY A 127 9.49 -25.06 15.54
C GLY A 127 8.45 -24.57 16.56
N PHE A 128 8.30 -25.28 17.68
CA PHE A 128 7.47 -24.88 18.81
C PHE A 128 8.19 -23.76 19.60
N GLY A 129 7.92 -22.51 19.26
CA GLY A 129 8.33 -21.39 20.11
C GLY A 129 7.49 -21.35 21.38
N PHE A 130 8.13 -21.49 22.55
CA PHE A 130 7.42 -21.27 23.82
C PHE A 130 6.91 -19.83 23.87
N PRO A 131 5.64 -19.61 24.31
CA PRO A 131 5.06 -18.27 24.40
C PRO A 131 5.79 -17.48 25.50
N SER A 132 6.75 -16.64 25.10
CA SER A 132 7.42 -15.74 26.03
C SER A 132 6.49 -14.61 26.47
N ARG A 133 6.67 -14.05 27.67
CA ARG A 133 5.95 -12.85 28.13
C ARG A 133 6.09 -11.72 27.10
N ARG A 134 7.29 -11.47 26.59
CA ARG A 134 7.57 -10.46 25.58
C ARG A 134 6.72 -10.63 24.30
N ARG A 135 6.52 -11.87 23.85
CA ARG A 135 5.68 -12.16 22.69
C ARG A 135 4.21 -11.83 22.96
N ARG A 136 3.68 -12.26 24.11
CA ARG A 136 2.30 -11.93 24.51
C ARG A 136 2.08 -10.43 24.64
N ASP A 137 3.01 -9.72 25.24
CA ASP A 137 2.94 -8.27 25.41
C ASP A 137 2.97 -7.56 24.05
N LEU A 138 3.77 -8.05 23.09
CA LEU A 138 3.80 -7.50 21.73
C LEU A 138 2.48 -7.74 21.02
N VAL A 139 1.94 -8.97 21.06
CA VAL A 139 0.63 -9.30 20.46
C VAL A 139 -0.48 -8.43 21.06
N ASN A 140 -0.52 -8.29 22.39
CA ASN A 140 -1.55 -7.48 23.04
C ASN A 140 -1.43 -5.99 22.68
N ARG A 141 -0.24 -5.43 22.62
CA ARG A 141 -0.01 -4.04 22.15
C ARG A 141 -0.48 -3.88 20.72
N THR A 142 -0.06 -4.76 19.83
CA THR A 142 -0.44 -4.66 18.40
C THR A 142 -1.97 -4.80 18.20
N LEU A 143 -2.64 -5.67 18.98
CA LEU A 143 -4.10 -5.75 18.99
C LEU A 143 -4.74 -4.45 19.49
N HIS A 144 -4.17 -3.82 20.51
CA HIS A 144 -4.62 -2.52 21.03
C HIS A 144 -4.45 -1.43 19.96
N ASP A 145 -3.29 -1.36 19.30
CA ASP A 145 -2.98 -0.36 18.27
C ASP A 145 -3.96 -0.38 17.08
N VAL A 146 -4.62 -1.51 16.84
CA VAL A 146 -5.67 -1.63 15.81
C VAL A 146 -7.10 -1.69 16.38
N GLY A 147 -7.29 -1.52 17.70
CA GLY A 147 -8.59 -1.58 18.36
C GLY A 147 -9.25 -2.96 18.33
N ALA A 148 -8.43 -4.04 18.39
CA ALA A 148 -8.87 -5.43 18.29
C ALA A 148 -8.80 -6.20 19.63
N GLU A 149 -8.44 -5.56 20.74
CA GLU A 149 -8.24 -6.20 22.05
C GLU A 149 -9.52 -6.87 22.59
N LYS A 150 -10.68 -6.27 22.33
CA LYS A 150 -11.97 -6.74 22.86
C LYS A 150 -12.41 -8.11 22.33
N TYR A 151 -11.90 -8.51 21.15
CA TYR A 151 -12.19 -9.80 20.52
C TYR A 151 -10.95 -10.67 20.30
N ALA A 152 -9.87 -10.37 21.01
CA ALA A 152 -8.60 -11.10 20.91
C ALA A 152 -8.73 -12.61 21.14
N ASP A 153 -9.66 -13.03 22.00
CA ASP A 153 -9.91 -14.43 22.36
C ASP A 153 -11.07 -15.07 21.56
N ALA A 154 -11.77 -14.29 20.71
CA ALA A 154 -12.80 -14.80 19.84
C ALA A 154 -12.20 -15.61 18.68
N ARG A 155 -12.95 -16.57 18.15
CA ARG A 155 -12.56 -17.31 16.95
C ARG A 155 -12.56 -16.36 15.75
N VAL A 156 -11.50 -16.39 14.97
CA VAL A 156 -11.35 -15.47 13.83
C VAL A 156 -12.45 -15.67 12.77
N GLY A 157 -12.96 -16.90 12.59
CA GLY A 157 -14.06 -17.19 11.67
C GLY A 157 -15.42 -16.61 12.10
N GLU A 158 -15.60 -16.30 13.39
CA GLU A 158 -16.84 -15.72 13.94
C GLU A 158 -16.85 -14.18 13.92
N LEU A 159 -15.71 -13.55 13.56
CA LEU A 159 -15.57 -12.10 13.52
C LEU A 159 -16.25 -11.52 12.27
N SER A 160 -16.77 -10.29 12.39
CA SER A 160 -17.22 -9.50 11.24
C SER A 160 -16.06 -9.19 10.29
N GLY A 161 -16.37 -8.84 9.03
CA GLY A 161 -15.34 -8.51 8.03
C GLY A 161 -14.38 -7.39 8.49
N GLY A 162 -14.91 -6.34 9.13
CA GLY A 162 -14.08 -5.25 9.67
C GLY A 162 -13.20 -5.71 10.84
N GLU A 163 -13.68 -6.58 11.71
CA GLU A 163 -12.89 -7.16 12.81
C GLU A 163 -11.81 -8.10 12.27
N GLN A 164 -12.15 -8.96 11.29
CA GLN A 164 -11.14 -9.79 10.61
C GLN A 164 -10.05 -8.92 9.95
N GLN A 165 -10.45 -7.83 9.30
CA GLN A 165 -9.51 -6.91 8.67
C GLN A 165 -8.53 -6.28 9.67
N ARG A 166 -9.01 -5.87 10.87
CA ARG A 166 -8.14 -5.38 11.95
C ARG A 166 -7.16 -6.46 12.43
N VAL A 167 -7.61 -7.71 12.55
CA VAL A 167 -6.74 -8.84 12.90
C VAL A 167 -5.65 -9.05 11.85
N LEU A 168 -5.96 -8.93 10.55
CA LEU A 168 -4.98 -9.04 9.47
C LEU A 168 -3.98 -7.87 9.46
N ILE A 169 -4.44 -6.66 9.74
CA ILE A 169 -3.56 -5.50 9.92
C ILE A 169 -2.62 -5.74 11.10
N ALA A 170 -3.14 -6.17 12.26
CA ALA A 170 -2.33 -6.53 13.43
C ALA A 170 -1.30 -7.61 13.11
N HIS A 171 -1.68 -8.66 12.38
CA HIS A 171 -0.76 -9.70 11.93
C HIS A 171 0.41 -9.12 11.11
N ALA A 172 0.12 -8.22 10.15
CA ALA A 172 1.14 -7.57 9.33
C ALA A 172 2.04 -6.63 10.13
N LEU A 173 1.50 -5.96 11.16
CA LEU A 173 2.23 -5.03 12.04
C LEU A 173 3.16 -5.74 13.02
N LEU A 174 2.90 -7.01 13.34
CA LEU A 174 3.64 -7.71 14.40
C LEU A 174 5.13 -7.86 14.09
N SER A 175 5.51 -7.87 12.81
CA SER A 175 6.92 -7.83 12.37
C SER A 175 7.58 -6.45 12.53
N GLN A 176 6.87 -5.45 13.03
CA GLN A 176 7.29 -4.05 13.16
C GLN A 176 7.81 -3.47 11.83
N PRO A 177 6.98 -3.50 10.76
CA PRO A 177 7.39 -3.03 9.45
C PRO A 177 7.56 -1.52 9.42
N LYS A 178 8.41 -1.03 8.52
CA LYS A 178 8.51 0.41 8.21
C LYS A 178 7.46 0.84 7.18
N LEU A 179 7.00 -0.09 6.33
CA LEU A 179 6.00 0.10 5.28
C LEU A 179 4.92 -0.96 5.41
N LEU A 180 3.67 -0.52 5.47
CA LEU A 180 2.49 -1.38 5.41
C LEU A 180 1.88 -1.28 4.03
N LEU A 181 1.84 -2.39 3.30
CA LEU A 181 1.17 -2.52 2.01
C LEU A 181 -0.18 -3.19 2.21
N LEU A 182 -1.25 -2.56 1.72
CA LEU A 182 -2.61 -3.12 1.81
C LEU A 182 -3.22 -3.16 0.41
N ASP A 183 -3.63 -4.35 -0.01
CA ASP A 183 -4.27 -4.56 -1.31
C ASP A 183 -5.79 -4.60 -1.15
N GLU A 184 -6.46 -3.49 -1.48
CA GLU A 184 -7.91 -3.29 -1.38
C GLU A 184 -8.52 -3.68 -0.01
N PRO A 185 -7.96 -3.19 1.12
CA PRO A 185 -8.36 -3.63 2.46
C PRO A 185 -9.77 -3.19 2.87
N LEU A 186 -10.36 -2.27 2.14
CA LEU A 186 -11.70 -1.71 2.41
C LEU A 186 -12.80 -2.42 1.61
N ALA A 187 -12.43 -3.34 0.69
CA ALA A 187 -13.39 -4.03 -0.16
C ALA A 187 -14.37 -4.89 0.67
N ASN A 188 -15.65 -4.79 0.33
CA ASN A 188 -16.75 -5.52 0.97
C ASN A 188 -16.99 -5.20 2.46
N LEU A 189 -16.47 -4.09 2.96
CA LEU A 189 -16.79 -3.58 4.28
C LEU A 189 -18.02 -2.66 4.22
N ASP A 190 -18.76 -2.60 5.32
CA ASP A 190 -19.77 -1.55 5.51
C ASP A 190 -19.09 -0.20 5.77
N LEU A 191 -19.81 0.89 5.53
CA LEU A 191 -19.29 2.25 5.61
C LEU A 191 -18.65 2.58 6.98
N LYS A 192 -19.21 2.04 8.07
CA LYS A 192 -18.68 2.26 9.42
C LYS A 192 -17.33 1.56 9.60
N SER A 193 -17.26 0.28 9.23
CA SER A 193 -16.02 -0.52 9.28
C SER A 193 -14.94 0.10 8.41
N GLU A 194 -15.29 0.59 7.21
CA GLU A 194 -14.38 1.28 6.31
C GLU A 194 -13.77 2.52 6.98
N GLN A 195 -14.60 3.41 7.53
CA GLN A 195 -14.14 4.62 8.24
C GLN A 195 -13.25 4.29 9.42
N GLU A 196 -13.62 3.29 10.22
CA GLU A 196 -12.84 2.84 11.36
C GLU A 196 -11.46 2.29 10.96
N ILE A 197 -11.37 1.51 9.88
CA ILE A 197 -10.10 0.99 9.36
C ILE A 197 -9.22 2.13 8.86
N VAL A 198 -9.79 3.07 8.11
CA VAL A 198 -9.07 4.25 7.59
C VAL A 198 -8.52 5.09 8.75
N ALA A 199 -9.32 5.31 9.80
CA ALA A 199 -8.87 6.05 10.99
C ALA A 199 -7.67 5.38 11.67
N VAL A 200 -7.73 4.06 11.89
CA VAL A 200 -6.62 3.26 12.46
C VAL A 200 -5.36 3.36 11.60
N LEU A 201 -5.48 3.22 10.28
CA LEU A 201 -4.32 3.32 9.40
C LEU A 201 -3.70 4.72 9.38
N GLY A 202 -4.54 5.76 9.46
CA GLY A 202 -4.10 7.15 9.60
C GLY A 202 -3.37 7.42 10.92
N GLU A 203 -3.83 6.82 12.03
CA GLU A 203 -3.18 6.89 13.35
C GLU A 203 -1.83 6.17 13.33
N LEU A 204 -1.76 4.96 12.77
CA LEU A 204 -0.51 4.22 12.59
C LEU A 204 0.54 5.02 11.80
N ALA A 205 0.13 5.73 10.77
CA ALA A 205 1.04 6.58 10.00
C ALA A 205 1.53 7.77 10.82
N ARG A 206 0.62 8.51 11.46
CA ARG A 206 0.95 9.76 12.17
C ARG A 206 1.67 9.54 13.50
N GLU A 207 1.22 8.56 14.31
CA GLU A 207 1.71 8.38 15.67
C GLU A 207 2.82 7.35 15.77
N HIS A 208 2.75 6.27 14.97
CA HIS A 208 3.75 5.21 14.99
C HIS A 208 4.81 5.37 13.88
N GLY A 209 4.66 6.37 12.99
CA GLY A 209 5.61 6.65 11.91
C GLY A 209 5.71 5.51 10.87
N ILE A 210 4.67 4.67 10.76
CA ILE A 210 4.61 3.59 9.79
C ILE A 210 4.13 4.17 8.47
N SER A 211 4.92 4.00 7.40
CA SER A 211 4.46 4.42 6.07
C SER A 211 3.39 3.46 5.57
N VAL A 212 2.35 3.98 4.92
CA VAL A 212 1.22 3.19 4.42
C VAL A 212 1.11 3.36 2.91
N LEU A 213 1.01 2.25 2.17
CA LEU A 213 0.58 2.23 0.77
C LEU A 213 -0.67 1.36 0.67
N LEU A 214 -1.83 2.00 0.48
CA LEU A 214 -3.12 1.35 0.41
C LEU A 214 -3.68 1.42 -1.00
N SER A 215 -3.96 0.27 -1.62
CA SER A 215 -4.66 0.23 -2.90
C SER A 215 -6.16 0.31 -2.71
N ALA A 216 -6.81 1.14 -3.53
CA ALA A 216 -8.27 1.25 -3.58
C ALA A 216 -8.75 1.59 -5.00
N HIS A 217 -10.02 1.34 -5.28
CA HIS A 217 -10.68 1.79 -6.50
C HIS A 217 -11.36 3.16 -6.31
N ASP A 218 -11.71 3.51 -5.07
CA ASP A 218 -12.27 4.81 -4.67
C ASP A 218 -11.32 5.51 -3.70
N MET A 219 -11.05 6.79 -3.96
CA MET A 219 -10.20 7.62 -3.11
C MET A 219 -10.96 8.30 -1.97
N ASN A 220 -12.28 8.41 -2.09
CA ASN A 220 -13.08 9.23 -1.18
C ASN A 220 -12.92 8.86 0.30
N PRO A 221 -12.87 7.58 0.70
CA PRO A 221 -12.65 7.21 2.10
C PRO A 221 -11.27 7.66 2.63
N LEU A 222 -10.29 7.86 1.74
CA LEU A 222 -8.91 8.13 2.09
C LEU A 222 -8.56 9.61 2.12
N LEU A 223 -9.41 10.50 1.58
CA LEU A 223 -9.11 11.93 1.40
C LEU A 223 -8.71 12.63 2.71
N GLY A 224 -9.27 12.21 3.85
CA GLY A 224 -8.99 12.80 5.16
C GLY A 224 -7.68 12.36 5.83
N VAL A 225 -7.03 11.31 5.31
CA VAL A 225 -5.81 10.72 5.92
C VAL A 225 -4.63 10.62 4.96
N MET A 226 -4.89 10.70 3.65
CA MET A 226 -3.91 10.51 2.60
C MET A 226 -3.08 11.78 2.36
N ASP A 227 -1.74 11.64 2.46
CA ASP A 227 -0.78 12.72 2.18
C ASP A 227 -0.49 12.82 0.67
N ARG A 228 -0.52 11.68 -0.01
CA ARG A 228 -0.14 11.55 -1.42
C ARG A 228 -1.01 10.53 -2.14
N ILE A 229 -1.26 10.79 -3.41
CA ILE A 229 -1.90 9.84 -4.33
C ILE A 229 -0.90 9.35 -5.37
N VAL A 230 -0.96 8.06 -5.69
CA VAL A 230 -0.40 7.44 -6.88
C VAL A 230 -1.59 6.92 -7.69
N TYR A 231 -1.98 7.66 -8.70
CA TYR A 231 -3.12 7.29 -9.55
C TYR A 231 -2.63 6.43 -10.73
N VAL A 232 -3.17 5.21 -10.84
CA VAL A 232 -2.77 4.23 -11.86
C VAL A 232 -3.87 4.10 -12.90
N ALA A 233 -3.55 4.32 -14.17
CA ALA A 233 -4.42 4.01 -15.30
C ALA A 233 -3.58 3.63 -16.52
N ASN A 234 -4.09 2.70 -17.33
CA ASN A 234 -3.42 2.21 -18.54
C ASN A 234 -1.94 1.83 -18.34
N GLY A 235 -1.62 1.25 -17.17
CA GLY A 235 -0.26 0.84 -16.80
C GLY A 235 0.70 1.98 -16.48
N ARG A 236 0.25 3.23 -16.43
CA ARG A 236 1.03 4.43 -16.10
C ARG A 236 0.58 5.02 -14.78
N VAL A 237 1.39 5.92 -14.21
CA VAL A 237 1.05 6.58 -12.94
C VAL A 237 1.15 8.10 -13.06
N ALA A 238 0.27 8.78 -12.32
CA ALA A 238 0.43 10.18 -11.93
C ALA A 238 0.55 10.23 -10.40
N THR A 239 1.47 11.03 -9.86
CA THR A 239 1.72 11.11 -8.42
C THR A 239 1.86 12.56 -7.96
N GLY A 240 1.33 12.85 -6.80
CA GLY A 240 1.33 14.20 -6.21
C GLY A 240 0.33 14.29 -5.06
N SER A 241 -0.08 15.48 -4.67
CA SER A 241 -1.27 15.68 -3.84
C SER A 241 -2.54 15.33 -4.61
N THR A 242 -3.65 15.11 -3.92
CA THR A 242 -4.94 14.86 -4.58
C THR A 242 -5.31 16.01 -5.53
N ASP A 243 -5.08 17.25 -5.11
CA ASP A 243 -5.42 18.43 -5.90
C ASP A 243 -4.55 18.61 -7.15
N GLU A 244 -3.30 18.15 -7.11
CA GLU A 244 -2.40 18.19 -8.27
C GLU A 244 -2.71 17.09 -9.29
N VAL A 245 -3.06 15.89 -8.83
CA VAL A 245 -3.24 14.71 -9.69
C VAL A 245 -4.67 14.59 -10.20
N VAL A 246 -5.66 14.81 -9.32
CA VAL A 246 -7.08 14.60 -9.63
C VAL A 246 -7.68 15.87 -10.23
N THR A 247 -7.20 16.17 -11.43
CA THR A 247 -7.69 17.27 -12.30
C THR A 247 -8.16 16.69 -13.65
N PRO A 248 -9.10 17.34 -14.35
CA PRO A 248 -9.53 16.90 -15.68
C PRO A 248 -8.34 16.71 -16.62
N GLU A 249 -7.39 17.66 -16.64
CA GLU A 249 -6.22 17.62 -17.52
C GLU A 249 -5.24 16.50 -17.13
N GLY A 250 -5.00 16.32 -15.80
CA GLY A 250 -4.12 15.28 -15.28
C GLY A 250 -4.63 13.88 -15.61
N LEU A 251 -5.91 13.63 -15.35
CA LEU A 251 -6.53 12.35 -15.60
C LEU A 251 -6.76 12.09 -17.10
N THR A 252 -7.17 13.10 -17.88
CA THR A 252 -7.29 12.99 -19.35
C THR A 252 -5.96 12.52 -19.98
N ARG A 253 -4.83 13.09 -19.52
CA ARG A 253 -3.50 12.66 -19.99
C ARG A 253 -3.17 11.22 -19.62
N LEU A 254 -3.58 10.79 -18.43
CA LEU A 254 -3.31 9.46 -17.91
C LEU A 254 -4.20 8.39 -18.58
N TYR A 255 -5.48 8.72 -18.81
CA TYR A 255 -6.44 7.82 -19.45
C TYR A 255 -6.31 7.79 -20.96
N GLY A 256 -5.80 8.88 -21.58
CA GLY A 256 -5.70 9.03 -23.03
C GLY A 256 -7.01 9.40 -23.73
N HIS A 257 -8.06 9.72 -22.97
CA HIS A 257 -9.34 10.25 -23.42
C HIS A 257 -9.89 11.25 -22.39
N GLN A 258 -10.86 12.04 -22.78
CA GLN A 258 -11.44 13.08 -21.92
C GLN A 258 -12.01 12.48 -20.63
N VAL A 259 -11.68 13.10 -19.51
CA VAL A 259 -12.14 12.72 -18.17
C VAL A 259 -12.57 13.97 -17.44
N ASP A 260 -13.76 13.94 -16.88
CA ASP A 260 -14.28 15.01 -16.04
C ASP A 260 -14.09 14.66 -14.56
N VAL A 261 -13.75 15.68 -13.77
CA VAL A 261 -13.62 15.58 -12.32
C VAL A 261 -14.66 16.47 -11.67
N VAL A 262 -15.63 15.85 -11.02
CA VAL A 262 -16.71 16.55 -10.32
C VAL A 262 -16.44 16.51 -8.82
N ARG A 263 -16.39 17.66 -8.19
CA ARG A 263 -16.27 17.80 -6.72
C ARG A 263 -17.61 18.19 -6.16
N VAL A 264 -18.17 17.36 -5.26
CA VAL A 264 -19.45 17.63 -4.61
C VAL A 264 -19.22 17.48 -3.10
N HIS A 265 -19.31 18.59 -2.37
CA HIS A 265 -18.91 18.67 -0.96
C HIS A 265 -17.45 18.19 -0.83
N ASP A 266 -17.21 17.19 0.01
CA ASP A 266 -15.86 16.61 0.23
C ASP A 266 -15.60 15.35 -0.60
N ARG A 267 -16.42 15.07 -1.63
CA ARG A 267 -16.29 13.90 -2.50
C ARG A 267 -15.78 14.27 -3.88
N VAL A 268 -14.97 13.39 -4.43
CA VAL A 268 -14.42 13.50 -5.79
C VAL A 268 -14.96 12.36 -6.64
N LEU A 269 -15.58 12.70 -7.76
CA LEU A 269 -16.08 11.76 -8.75
C LEU A 269 -15.28 11.93 -10.03
N VAL A 270 -14.78 10.83 -10.56
CA VAL A 270 -14.07 10.76 -11.84
C VAL A 270 -15.01 10.14 -12.84
N VAL A 271 -15.38 10.88 -13.87
CA VAL A 271 -16.36 10.47 -14.89
C VAL A 271 -15.66 10.44 -16.24
N ALA A 272 -15.85 9.36 -17.01
CA ALA A 272 -15.38 9.33 -18.38
C ALA A 272 -16.19 10.37 -19.21
N GLY A 273 -15.49 11.27 -19.89
CA GLY A 273 -16.10 12.14 -20.88
C GLY A 273 -16.60 11.34 -22.09
N GLU A 274 -17.64 11.85 -22.77
CA GLU A 274 -18.15 11.26 -24.02
C GLU A 274 -17.18 11.42 -25.19
#